data_528eea9a1743a64534076038d505df7d
#
_entry.id   528eea9a1743a64534076038d505df7d
#
_cell.length_a   1.000
_cell.length_b   1.000
_cell.length_c   1.000
_cell.angle_alpha   90.00
_cell.angle_beta   90.00
_cell.angle_gamma   90.00
#
_symmetry.space_group_name_H-M   'P 1'
#
loop_
_entity.id
_entity.type
_entity.pdbx_description
1 polymer ?
#
loop_
_entity_poly.entity_id
_entity_poly.type
_entity_poly.pdbx_seq_one_letter_code
_entity_poly.pdbx_strand_id
1 'polypeptide(L)'
;KKLTGSTARANISSNALYDMISGECAPKDAEDMFQLIYLKYTSPRKDMQAYESLTTRMRNSLKDRDVNPNTALSDTLTFALYNGHPRSLPMLAADVDKIDYDRVLEIYKERTSDATGYMFFIVGNVDLEAIKPLVEQYIGALPCNGRVEEMVKTTVETRKGVYRNNFKKKMENPTGTEIIYYSGEIDPAQKNRI
;
A
#
# COMPACT_ATOMS: atom_id res chain seq x y z
N LYS A 1 12.88 16.83 15.94
CA LYS A 1 12.98 18.16 16.56
C LYS A 1 12.99 19.32 15.55
N LYS A 2 13.52 19.14 14.33
CA LYS A 2 13.54 20.19 13.30
C LYS A 2 12.13 20.57 12.79
N LEU A 3 11.18 19.64 12.80
CA LEU A 3 9.81 19.82 12.31
C LEU A 3 8.79 20.17 13.41
N THR A 4 9.26 20.56 14.61
CA THR A 4 8.35 21.00 15.68
C THR A 4 7.67 22.29 15.23
N GLY A 5 6.34 22.26 15.10
CA GLY A 5 5.53 23.39 14.59
C GLY A 5 5.30 23.39 13.08
N SER A 6 5.95 22.53 12.29
CA SER A 6 5.65 22.31 10.89
C SER A 6 4.48 21.36 10.70
N THR A 7 3.62 21.64 9.73
CA THR A 7 2.53 20.74 9.30
C THR A 7 2.95 19.75 8.24
N ALA A 8 4.19 19.86 7.75
CA ALA A 8 4.70 19.06 6.65
C ALA A 8 4.74 17.56 7.00
N ARG A 9 4.20 16.76 6.12
CA ARG A 9 4.21 15.30 6.18
C ARG A 9 4.56 14.72 4.82
N ALA A 10 5.24 13.58 4.83
CA ALA A 10 5.47 12.79 3.63
C ALA A 10 5.34 11.31 3.96
N ASN A 11 4.66 10.56 3.09
CA ASN A 11 4.48 9.12 3.19
C ASN A 11 4.88 8.45 1.89
N ILE A 12 5.30 7.19 2.00
CA ILE A 12 5.48 6.31 0.87
C ILE A 12 4.55 5.12 1.04
N SER A 13 3.92 4.71 -0.04
CA SER A 13 3.09 3.52 -0.11
C SER A 13 3.38 2.77 -1.39
N SER A 14 3.28 1.46 -1.33
CA SER A 14 3.47 0.57 -2.46
C SER A 14 2.27 -0.38 -2.54
N ASN A 15 1.80 -0.63 -3.73
CA ASN A 15 0.77 -1.64 -3.98
C ASN A 15 1.19 -2.55 -5.16
N ALA A 16 0.27 -3.36 -5.64
CA ALA A 16 0.56 -4.32 -6.71
C ALA A 16 0.87 -3.66 -8.07
N LEU A 17 0.51 -2.40 -8.28
CA LEU A 17 0.54 -1.72 -9.57
C LEU A 17 1.48 -0.51 -9.60
N TYR A 18 1.65 0.20 -8.50
CA TYR A 18 2.46 1.41 -8.45
C TYR A 18 3.01 1.70 -7.04
N ASP A 19 4.09 2.44 -7.02
CA ASP A 19 4.62 3.07 -5.82
C ASP A 19 4.19 4.55 -5.81
N MET A 20 3.81 5.06 -4.66
CA MET A 20 3.36 6.44 -4.50
C MET A 20 4.07 7.10 -3.32
N ILE A 21 4.61 8.29 -3.57
CA ILE A 21 5.08 9.19 -2.53
C ILE A 21 4.10 10.35 -2.46
N SER A 22 3.52 10.56 -1.30
CA SER A 22 2.58 11.66 -1.04
C SER A 22 3.13 12.58 0.01
N GLY A 23 2.86 13.88 -0.15
CA GLY A 23 3.16 14.92 0.82
C GLY A 23 1.97 15.83 1.04
N GLU A 24 1.86 16.37 2.23
CA GLU A 24 0.86 17.40 2.57
C GLU A 24 1.50 18.43 3.51
N CYS A 25 1.12 19.70 3.37
CA CYS A 25 1.59 20.78 4.24
C CYS A 25 0.70 22.02 4.11
N ALA A 26 0.81 22.92 5.08
CA ALA A 26 0.41 24.32 4.87
C ALA A 26 1.38 25.02 3.90
N PRO A 27 0.95 26.04 3.13
CA PRO A 27 1.81 26.72 2.15
C PRO A 27 3.17 27.18 2.71
N LYS A 28 3.19 27.68 3.94
CA LYS A 28 4.40 28.13 4.64
C LYS A 28 5.42 27.03 4.91
N ASP A 29 4.99 25.77 4.94
CA ASP A 29 5.80 24.59 5.28
C ASP A 29 6.16 23.77 4.01
N ALA A 30 5.96 24.33 2.82
CA ALA A 30 6.17 23.62 1.56
C ALA A 30 7.60 23.12 1.41
N GLU A 31 8.59 23.92 1.78
CA GLU A 31 9.99 23.49 1.71
C GLU A 31 10.27 22.27 2.59
N ASP A 32 9.77 22.26 3.83
CA ASP A 32 9.91 21.11 4.73
C ASP A 32 9.30 19.84 4.11
N MET A 33 8.15 19.97 3.44
CA MET A 33 7.50 18.86 2.75
C MET A 33 8.36 18.31 1.61
N PHE A 34 8.92 19.19 0.77
CA PHE A 34 9.80 18.79 -0.33
C PHE A 34 11.09 18.14 0.19
N GLN A 35 11.67 18.66 1.27
CA GLN A 35 12.82 18.05 1.95
C GLN A 35 12.48 16.64 2.45
N LEU A 36 11.31 16.45 3.08
CA LEU A 36 10.88 15.13 3.55
C LEU A 36 10.69 14.14 2.40
N ILE A 37 10.09 14.56 1.29
CA ILE A 37 9.92 13.74 0.09
C ILE A 37 11.29 13.33 -0.45
N TYR A 38 12.20 14.28 -0.62
CA TYR A 38 13.55 14.04 -1.10
C TYR A 38 14.32 13.05 -0.20
N LEU A 39 14.28 13.24 1.12
CA LEU A 39 14.95 12.36 2.08
C LEU A 39 14.35 10.95 2.09
N LYS A 40 13.04 10.82 1.98
CA LYS A 40 12.40 9.50 1.87
C LYS A 40 12.83 8.78 0.60
N TYR A 41 12.99 9.51 -0.48
CA TYR A 41 13.41 8.94 -1.76
C TYR A 41 14.88 8.52 -1.73
N THR A 42 15.78 9.37 -1.25
CA THR A 42 17.24 9.21 -1.40
C THR A 42 17.94 8.60 -0.19
N SER A 43 17.38 8.74 1.01
CA SER A 43 18.09 8.45 2.27
C SER A 43 17.24 7.72 3.31
N PRO A 44 16.70 6.54 2.98
CA PRO A 44 15.95 5.75 3.95
C PRO A 44 16.87 5.33 5.10
N ARG A 45 16.43 5.62 6.34
CA ARG A 45 17.18 5.30 7.55
C ARG A 45 16.74 3.97 8.14
N LYS A 46 17.69 3.10 8.47
CA LYS A 46 17.44 1.92 9.27
C LYS A 46 17.20 2.34 10.74
N ASP A 47 16.07 1.94 11.31
CA ASP A 47 15.70 2.22 12.69
C ASP A 47 15.14 0.94 13.34
N MET A 48 16.01 0.23 14.06
CA MET A 48 15.66 -1.05 14.68
C MET A 48 14.60 -0.91 15.76
N GLN A 49 14.64 0.16 16.53
CA GLN A 49 13.66 0.39 17.60
C GLN A 49 12.25 0.63 17.00
N ALA A 50 12.16 1.43 15.93
CA ALA A 50 10.92 1.65 15.22
C ALA A 50 10.39 0.35 14.57
N TYR A 51 11.29 -0.47 13.99
CA TYR A 51 10.94 -1.76 13.41
C TYR A 51 10.39 -2.74 14.46
N GLU A 52 11.06 -2.92 15.60
CA GLU A 52 10.61 -3.78 16.68
C GLU A 52 9.25 -3.34 17.25
N SER A 53 9.07 -2.04 17.44
CA SER A 53 7.79 -1.48 17.87
C SER A 53 6.68 -1.74 16.86
N LEU A 54 6.96 -1.57 15.56
CA LEU A 54 6.01 -1.81 14.49
C LEU A 54 5.62 -3.30 14.41
N THR A 55 6.59 -4.19 14.34
CA THR A 55 6.35 -5.64 14.22
C THR A 55 5.62 -6.20 15.42
N THR A 56 5.90 -5.69 16.63
CA THR A 56 5.17 -6.06 17.85
C THR A 56 3.70 -5.64 17.76
N ARG A 57 3.41 -4.42 17.32
CA ARG A 57 2.02 -3.96 17.12
C ARG A 57 1.31 -4.75 16.04
N MET A 58 1.98 -5.02 14.92
CA MET A 58 1.41 -5.83 13.83
C MET A 58 1.07 -7.23 14.31
N ARG A 59 2.00 -7.89 15.01
CA ARG A 59 1.77 -9.24 15.56
C ARG A 59 0.56 -9.26 16.51
N ASN A 60 0.48 -8.29 17.42
CA ASN A 60 -0.63 -8.21 18.35
C ASN A 60 -1.97 -7.94 17.63
N SER A 61 -2.00 -7.05 16.65
CA SER A 61 -3.20 -6.79 15.85
C SER A 61 -3.65 -8.01 15.03
N LEU A 62 -2.71 -8.83 14.55
CA LEU A 62 -3.01 -10.01 13.74
C LEU A 62 -3.35 -11.25 14.61
N LYS A 63 -2.97 -11.25 15.88
CA LYS A 63 -3.16 -12.39 16.79
C LYS A 63 -4.63 -12.75 17.01
N ASP A 64 -5.47 -11.73 17.08
CA ASP A 64 -6.91 -11.86 17.32
C ASP A 64 -7.75 -11.78 16.04
N ARG A 65 -7.08 -11.81 14.89
CA ARG A 65 -7.74 -11.70 13.59
C ARG A 65 -8.82 -12.77 13.40
N ASP A 66 -8.51 -14.00 13.78
CA ASP A 66 -9.41 -15.14 13.64
C ASP A 66 -10.59 -15.13 14.62
N VAL A 67 -10.53 -14.31 15.66
CA VAL A 67 -11.61 -14.21 16.65
C VAL A 67 -12.79 -13.45 16.05
N ASN A 68 -12.53 -12.49 15.16
CA ASN A 68 -13.57 -11.70 14.51
C ASN A 68 -14.25 -12.52 13.37
N PRO A 69 -15.55 -12.84 13.50
CA PRO A 69 -16.26 -13.63 12.50
C PRO A 69 -16.30 -13.00 11.10
N ASN A 70 -16.39 -11.66 11.02
CA ASN A 70 -16.40 -10.95 9.75
C ASN A 70 -15.05 -11.02 9.05
N THR A 71 -13.97 -10.96 9.80
CA THR A 71 -12.62 -11.16 9.26
C THR A 71 -12.43 -12.58 8.75
N ALA A 72 -12.86 -13.58 9.52
CA ALA A 72 -12.81 -14.98 9.11
C ALA A 72 -13.65 -15.23 7.84
N LEU A 73 -14.81 -14.59 7.71
CA LEU A 73 -15.64 -14.65 6.50
C LEU A 73 -14.91 -14.05 5.30
N SER A 74 -14.35 -12.84 5.44
CA SER A 74 -13.60 -12.15 4.38
C SER A 74 -12.38 -12.96 3.92
N ASP A 75 -11.63 -13.53 4.85
CA ASP A 75 -10.45 -14.35 4.55
C ASP A 75 -10.83 -15.65 3.83
N THR A 76 -11.90 -16.29 4.28
CA THR A 76 -12.45 -17.50 3.63
C THR A 76 -12.92 -17.20 2.21
N LEU A 77 -13.58 -16.06 2.02
CA LEU A 77 -14.04 -15.60 0.72
C LEU A 77 -12.87 -15.31 -0.23
N THR A 78 -11.86 -14.59 0.25
CA THR A 78 -10.66 -14.26 -0.52
C THR A 78 -9.92 -15.54 -0.94
N PHE A 79 -9.79 -16.49 -0.01
CA PHE A 79 -9.21 -17.80 -0.33
C PHE A 79 -10.02 -18.54 -1.41
N ALA A 80 -11.34 -18.54 -1.28
CA ALA A 80 -12.22 -19.18 -2.24
C ALA A 80 -12.13 -18.54 -3.63
N LEU A 81 -12.16 -17.21 -3.71
CA LEU A 81 -12.12 -16.45 -4.97
C LEU A 81 -10.81 -16.65 -5.74
N TYR A 82 -9.69 -16.69 -5.04
CA TYR A 82 -8.36 -16.70 -5.66
C TYR A 82 -7.60 -18.01 -5.51
N ASN A 83 -8.28 -19.12 -5.19
CA ASN A 83 -7.66 -20.44 -5.01
C ASN A 83 -6.51 -20.48 -3.98
N GLY A 84 -6.55 -19.63 -2.97
CA GLY A 84 -5.46 -19.51 -2.01
C GLY A 84 -4.15 -19.01 -2.62
N HIS A 85 -4.22 -18.20 -3.68
CA HIS A 85 -3.04 -17.63 -4.33
C HIS A 85 -2.23 -16.80 -3.31
N PRO A 86 -0.89 -16.97 -3.19
CA PRO A 86 -0.10 -16.32 -2.14
C PRO A 86 -0.22 -14.79 -2.07
N ARG A 87 -0.42 -14.13 -3.22
CA ARG A 87 -0.59 -12.67 -3.28
C ARG A 87 -1.95 -12.18 -2.76
N SER A 88 -2.94 -13.05 -2.63
CA SER A 88 -4.27 -12.71 -2.15
C SER A 88 -4.54 -13.18 -0.72
N LEU A 89 -3.66 -14.00 -0.16
CA LEU A 89 -3.81 -14.44 1.23
C LEU A 89 -3.59 -13.29 2.21
N PRO A 90 -4.37 -13.23 3.29
CA PRO A 90 -4.15 -12.27 4.35
C PRO A 90 -2.83 -12.58 5.09
N MET A 91 -2.17 -11.53 5.57
CA MET A 91 -1.01 -11.68 6.44
C MET A 91 -1.45 -12.26 7.79
N LEU A 92 -0.70 -13.24 8.28
CA LEU A 92 -0.89 -13.86 9.59
C LEU A 92 0.16 -13.36 10.58
N ALA A 93 -0.11 -13.51 11.88
CA ALA A 93 0.83 -13.14 12.94
C ALA A 93 2.21 -13.84 12.78
N ALA A 94 2.22 -15.10 12.34
CA ALA A 94 3.44 -15.86 12.08
C ALA A 94 4.23 -15.35 10.86
N ASP A 95 3.61 -14.59 9.96
CA ASP A 95 4.31 -14.03 8.80
C ASP A 95 5.12 -12.78 9.19
N VAL A 96 4.73 -12.10 10.27
CA VAL A 96 5.49 -10.97 10.81
C VAL A 96 6.91 -11.39 11.21
N ASP A 97 7.07 -12.62 11.72
CA ASP A 97 8.37 -13.15 12.16
C ASP A 97 9.29 -13.51 10.98
N LYS A 98 8.74 -13.61 9.78
CA LYS A 98 9.50 -13.88 8.54
C LYS A 98 9.99 -12.61 7.85
N ILE A 99 9.61 -11.42 8.33
CA ILE A 99 10.01 -10.17 7.71
C ILE A 99 11.50 -9.91 7.98
N ASP A 100 12.29 -9.91 6.93
CA ASP A 100 13.68 -9.49 6.96
C ASP A 100 13.78 -7.98 6.71
N TYR A 101 14.16 -7.22 7.73
CA TYR A 101 14.24 -5.75 7.64
C TYR A 101 15.32 -5.27 6.67
N ASP A 102 16.44 -5.99 6.56
CA ASP A 102 17.50 -5.62 5.62
C ASP A 102 17.01 -5.82 4.18
N ARG A 103 16.30 -6.91 3.92
CA ARG A 103 15.68 -7.14 2.61
C ARG A 103 14.61 -6.12 2.27
N VAL A 104 13.81 -5.69 3.26
CA VAL A 104 12.85 -4.58 3.06
C VAL A 104 13.55 -3.30 2.64
N LEU A 105 14.67 -2.95 3.29
CA LEU A 105 15.45 -1.75 2.94
C LEU A 105 16.13 -1.86 1.57
N GLU A 106 16.58 -3.04 1.18
CA GLU A 106 17.11 -3.29 -0.17
C GLU A 106 16.04 -3.04 -1.24
N ILE A 107 14.87 -3.66 -1.09
CA ILE A 107 13.72 -3.47 -2.00
C ILE A 107 13.32 -1.99 -2.04
N TYR A 108 13.27 -1.33 -0.90
CA TYR A 108 12.96 0.10 -0.83
C TYR A 108 13.94 0.92 -1.67
N LYS A 109 15.24 0.71 -1.46
CA LYS A 109 16.29 1.41 -2.22
C LYS A 109 16.23 1.11 -3.71
N GLU A 110 15.98 -0.14 -4.06
CA GLU A 110 15.82 -0.55 -5.47
C GLU A 110 14.65 0.20 -6.12
N ARG A 111 13.50 0.29 -5.44
CA ARG A 111 12.29 0.97 -5.94
C ARG A 111 12.45 2.49 -6.01
N THR A 112 13.25 3.09 -5.14
CA THR A 112 13.49 4.53 -5.09
C THR A 112 14.80 4.97 -5.75
N SER A 113 15.52 4.07 -6.43
CA SER A 113 16.81 4.38 -7.07
C SER A 113 16.71 5.19 -8.36
N ASP A 114 15.54 5.26 -8.96
CA ASP A 114 15.30 5.95 -10.23
C ASP A 114 13.91 6.59 -10.26
N ALA A 115 13.86 7.89 -10.47
CA ALA A 115 12.62 8.66 -10.60
C ALA A 115 12.12 8.77 -12.04
N THR A 116 12.79 8.12 -12.99
CA THR A 116 12.37 8.10 -14.39
C THR A 116 10.95 7.54 -14.51
N GLY A 117 10.08 8.26 -15.20
CA GLY A 117 8.68 7.86 -15.37
C GLY A 117 7.74 8.22 -14.22
N TYR A 118 8.24 8.79 -13.12
CA TYR A 118 7.36 9.32 -12.07
C TYR A 118 6.60 10.55 -12.56
N MET A 119 5.32 10.61 -12.22
CA MET A 119 4.47 11.78 -12.43
C MET A 119 4.24 12.49 -11.11
N PHE A 120 4.47 13.80 -11.07
CA PHE A 120 4.27 14.62 -9.88
C PHE A 120 3.03 15.50 -10.05
N PHE A 121 2.10 15.39 -9.11
CA PHE A 121 0.88 16.18 -9.07
C PHE A 121 0.91 17.06 -7.82
N ILE A 122 0.77 18.38 -8.01
CA ILE A 122 0.71 19.35 -6.92
C ILE A 122 -0.67 20.01 -6.98
N VAL A 123 -1.43 19.89 -5.90
CA VAL A 123 -2.81 20.38 -5.83
C VAL A 123 -2.99 21.20 -4.56
N GLY A 124 -3.62 22.37 -4.69
CA GLY A 124 -3.91 23.25 -3.55
C GLY A 124 -3.78 24.74 -3.88
N ASN A 125 -3.67 25.54 -2.83
CA ASN A 125 -3.36 26.96 -2.97
C ASN A 125 -1.85 27.12 -3.22
N VAL A 126 -1.45 27.04 -4.50
CA VAL A 126 -0.06 26.99 -4.93
C VAL A 126 0.28 28.27 -5.69
N ASP A 127 1.31 28.98 -5.23
CA ASP A 127 1.97 30.04 -5.98
C ASP A 127 3.05 29.40 -6.86
N LEU A 128 2.90 29.49 -8.18
CA LEU A 128 3.80 28.86 -9.14
C LEU A 128 5.23 29.43 -9.07
N GLU A 129 5.38 30.73 -8.84
CA GLU A 129 6.69 31.37 -8.76
C GLU A 129 7.43 30.95 -7.47
N ALA A 130 6.70 30.78 -6.38
CA ALA A 130 7.26 30.34 -5.10
C ALA A 130 7.62 28.85 -5.08
N ILE A 131 6.82 28.00 -5.75
CA ILE A 131 7.03 26.56 -5.71
C ILE A 131 8.06 26.06 -6.73
N LYS A 132 8.22 26.76 -7.86
CA LYS A 132 9.13 26.37 -8.92
C LYS A 132 10.56 26.09 -8.44
N PRO A 133 11.23 26.98 -7.68
CA PRO A 133 12.59 26.70 -7.18
C PRO A 133 12.64 25.48 -6.25
N LEU A 134 11.59 25.20 -5.48
CA LEU A 134 11.53 24.01 -4.63
C LEU A 134 11.41 22.73 -5.48
N VAL A 135 10.60 22.76 -6.53
CA VAL A 135 10.50 21.63 -7.47
C VAL A 135 11.83 21.38 -8.16
N GLU A 136 12.48 22.43 -8.66
CA GLU A 136 13.79 22.33 -9.31
C GLU A 136 14.84 21.76 -8.35
N GLN A 137 14.88 22.23 -7.10
CA GLN A 137 15.86 21.83 -6.10
C GLN A 137 15.65 20.41 -5.58
N TYR A 138 14.43 20.00 -5.29
CA TYR A 138 14.13 18.74 -4.60
C TYR A 138 13.63 17.64 -5.54
N ILE A 139 12.77 17.96 -6.50
CA ILE A 139 12.27 16.98 -7.47
C ILE A 139 13.26 16.83 -8.62
N GLY A 140 13.77 17.94 -9.16
CA GLY A 140 14.76 17.93 -10.23
C GLY A 140 16.10 17.30 -9.84
N ALA A 141 16.40 17.22 -8.54
CA ALA A 141 17.61 16.56 -8.02
C ALA A 141 17.42 15.08 -7.71
N LEU A 142 16.23 14.50 -7.96
CA LEU A 142 16.03 13.06 -7.79
C LEU A 142 16.84 12.28 -8.84
N PRO A 143 17.38 11.11 -8.48
CA PRO A 143 18.15 10.31 -9.43
C PRO A 143 17.24 9.85 -10.58
N CYS A 144 17.70 10.10 -11.82
CA CYS A 144 17.05 9.69 -13.04
C CYS A 144 18.07 8.97 -13.93
N ASN A 145 17.99 7.65 -14.04
CA ASN A 145 18.92 6.81 -14.76
C ASN A 145 18.36 6.28 -16.08
N GLY A 146 17.14 6.68 -16.43
CA GLY A 146 16.46 6.25 -17.64
C GLY A 146 15.89 4.83 -17.58
N ARG A 147 15.67 4.28 -16.39
CA ARG A 147 15.05 2.96 -16.22
C ARG A 147 13.59 3.01 -16.69
N VAL A 148 13.28 2.18 -17.66
CA VAL A 148 11.90 1.96 -18.10
C VAL A 148 11.38 0.71 -17.41
N GLU A 149 10.35 0.85 -16.60
CA GLU A 149 9.67 -0.29 -16.00
C GLU A 149 8.50 -0.73 -16.88
N GLU A 150 8.47 -2.02 -17.20
CA GLU A 150 7.34 -2.62 -17.90
C GLU A 150 6.37 -3.23 -16.89
N MET A 151 5.07 -3.08 -17.18
CA MET A 151 4.04 -3.68 -16.35
C MET A 151 4.06 -5.20 -16.49
N VAL A 152 4.40 -5.90 -15.42
CA VAL A 152 4.29 -7.35 -15.38
C VAL A 152 2.83 -7.73 -15.14
N LYS A 153 2.23 -8.46 -16.09
CA LYS A 153 0.88 -8.97 -15.93
C LYS A 153 0.84 -9.91 -14.71
N THR A 154 0.06 -9.54 -13.71
CA THR A 154 -0.16 -10.42 -12.55
C THR A 154 -1.06 -11.58 -12.98
N THR A 155 -0.68 -12.79 -12.59
CA THR A 155 -1.43 -14.01 -12.89
C THR A 155 -2.45 -14.38 -11.82
N VAL A 156 -2.84 -13.43 -10.95
CA VAL A 156 -3.87 -13.67 -9.95
C VAL A 156 -5.23 -13.64 -10.63
N GLU A 157 -5.73 -14.81 -10.94
CA GLU A 157 -7.04 -14.98 -11.57
C GLU A 157 -8.07 -15.43 -10.54
N THR A 158 -9.32 -15.01 -10.76
CA THR A 158 -10.44 -15.50 -9.97
C THR A 158 -10.74 -16.96 -10.33
N ARG A 159 -11.20 -17.72 -9.35
CA ARG A 159 -11.62 -19.11 -9.52
C ARG A 159 -12.73 -19.19 -10.57
N LYS A 160 -12.61 -20.15 -11.48
CA LYS A 160 -13.63 -20.49 -12.46
C LYS A 160 -14.52 -21.62 -11.93
N GLY A 161 -15.77 -21.60 -12.34
CA GLY A 161 -16.75 -22.63 -11.98
C GLY A 161 -17.43 -22.37 -10.62
N VAL A 162 -18.21 -23.35 -10.17
CA VAL A 162 -18.99 -23.26 -8.95
C VAL A 162 -18.15 -23.76 -7.77
N TYR A 163 -18.00 -22.91 -6.77
CA TYR A 163 -17.35 -23.27 -5.50
C TYR A 163 -18.30 -22.93 -4.34
N ARG A 164 -18.49 -23.88 -3.45
CA ARG A 164 -19.29 -23.71 -2.24
C ARG A 164 -18.43 -24.00 -1.03
N ASN A 165 -18.44 -23.11 -0.06
CA ASN A 165 -17.77 -23.29 1.21
C ASN A 165 -18.70 -22.83 2.33
N ASN A 166 -18.76 -23.63 3.40
CA ASN A 166 -19.52 -23.31 4.58
C ASN A 166 -18.57 -23.37 5.79
N PHE A 167 -18.56 -22.34 6.58
CA PHE A 167 -17.82 -22.37 7.85
C PHE A 167 -18.71 -21.81 8.96
N LYS A 168 -18.40 -22.21 10.20
CA LYS A 168 -19.12 -21.76 11.38
C LYS A 168 -18.12 -21.15 12.37
N LYS A 169 -18.46 -19.98 12.90
CA LYS A 169 -17.75 -19.34 14.01
C LYS A 169 -18.73 -19.10 15.15
N LYS A 170 -18.27 -19.30 16.38
CA LYS A 170 -19.05 -19.00 17.57
C LYS A 170 -19.18 -17.49 17.71
N MET A 171 -20.39 -17.01 17.88
CA MET A 171 -20.74 -15.59 18.04
C MET A 171 -21.72 -15.43 19.19
N GLU A 172 -21.70 -14.28 19.84
CA GLU A 172 -22.66 -13.93 20.89
C GLU A 172 -24.08 -13.86 20.31
N ASN A 173 -24.21 -13.21 19.13
CA ASN A 173 -25.46 -13.16 18.38
C ASN A 173 -25.25 -13.85 17.03
N PRO A 174 -25.60 -15.14 16.88
CA PRO A 174 -25.36 -15.86 15.67
C PRO A 174 -26.21 -15.32 14.51
N THR A 175 -25.57 -15.04 13.41
CA THR A 175 -26.18 -14.61 12.15
C THR A 175 -25.79 -15.55 11.03
N GLY A 176 -26.69 -15.73 10.06
CA GLY A 176 -26.39 -16.40 8.79
C GLY A 176 -26.06 -15.35 7.74
N THR A 177 -24.92 -15.51 7.06
CA THR A 177 -24.55 -14.67 5.93
C THR A 177 -24.25 -15.56 4.73
N GLU A 178 -24.91 -15.29 3.61
CA GLU A 178 -24.61 -15.90 2.31
C GLU A 178 -24.02 -14.84 1.40
N ILE A 179 -22.85 -15.15 0.82
CA ILE A 179 -22.21 -14.27 -0.16
C ILE A 179 -22.11 -15.03 -1.47
N ILE A 180 -22.69 -14.47 -2.51
CA ILE A 180 -22.70 -15.03 -3.85
C ILE A 180 -21.91 -14.10 -4.76
N TYR A 181 -20.86 -14.63 -5.38
CA TYR A 181 -20.07 -13.92 -6.37
C TYR A 181 -20.28 -14.51 -7.74
N TYR A 182 -20.50 -13.65 -8.70
CA TYR A 182 -20.52 -13.99 -10.10
C TYR A 182 -19.33 -13.34 -10.78
N SER A 183 -18.57 -14.12 -11.55
CA SER A 183 -17.56 -13.60 -12.44
C SER A 183 -17.91 -13.98 -13.87
N GLY A 184 -17.88 -13.04 -14.78
CA GLY A 184 -18.12 -13.24 -16.20
C GLY A 184 -17.72 -11.99 -16.98
N GLU A 185 -17.63 -12.11 -18.28
CA GLU A 185 -17.52 -10.93 -19.14
C GLU A 185 -18.84 -10.17 -19.07
N ILE A 186 -18.76 -8.92 -18.64
CA ILE A 186 -19.91 -8.01 -18.65
C ILE A 186 -20.04 -7.52 -20.09
N ASP A 187 -21.06 -8.00 -20.79
CA ASP A 187 -21.45 -7.43 -22.08
C ASP A 187 -21.80 -5.94 -21.88
N PRO A 188 -21.07 -5.00 -22.52
CA PRO A 188 -21.35 -3.58 -22.39
C PRO A 188 -22.79 -3.20 -22.74
N ALA A 189 -23.45 -3.96 -23.63
CA ALA A 189 -24.84 -3.78 -23.99
C ALA A 189 -25.84 -4.17 -22.87
N GLN A 190 -25.40 -4.98 -21.91
CA GLN A 190 -26.23 -5.45 -20.79
C GLN A 190 -25.96 -4.73 -19.47
N LYS A 191 -25.08 -3.73 -19.47
CA LYS A 191 -24.64 -2.99 -18.30
C LYS A 191 -25.77 -2.36 -17.46
N ASN A 192 -26.95 -2.20 -18.04
CA ASN A 192 -28.12 -1.60 -17.39
C ASN A 192 -29.16 -2.64 -16.89
N ARG A 193 -28.80 -3.93 -16.84
CA ARG A 193 -29.72 -5.00 -16.40
C ARG A 193 -29.33 -5.66 -15.06
N ILE A 194 -28.38 -5.06 -14.33
CA ILE A 194 -28.02 -5.48 -12.98
C ILE A 194 -28.61 -4.48 -11.98
#